data_6838c90649aa5b5211eff8776394d1ce
#
_entry.id   6838c90649aa5b5211eff8776394d1ce
#
_cell.length_a   1.000
_cell.length_b   1.000
_cell.length_c   1.000
_cell.angle_alpha   90.00
_cell.angle_beta   90.00
_cell.angle_gamma   90.00
#
_symmetry.space_group_name_H-M   'P 1'
#
loop_
_entity.id
_entity.type
_entity.pdbx_description
1 polymer ?
#
loop_
_entity_poly.entity_id
_entity_poly.type
_entity_poly.pdbx_seq_one_letter_code
_entity_poly.pdbx_strand_id
1 'polypeptide(L)' 'EARGIEIGEARGIEIGEARGIRRGLLQGQIVLLQQLLRLPVSTDEQLAAFDLDQLNHTLTQLQQQFNHRDA' A
#
# COMPACT_ATOMS: atom_id res chain seq x y z
N GLU A 1 0.74 35.57 1.54
CA GLU A 1 -0.52 35.15 2.12
C GLU A 1 -0.37 34.09 3.19
N ALA A 2 -1.15 34.21 4.24
CA ALA A 2 -1.18 33.24 5.31
C ALA A 2 -1.51 31.84 4.77
N ARG A 3 -2.25 31.78 3.69
CA ARG A 3 -2.66 30.55 3.04
C ARG A 3 -1.48 29.73 2.53
N GLY A 4 -0.42 30.38 2.04
CA GLY A 4 0.76 29.69 1.58
C GLY A 4 1.53 29.00 2.70
N ILE A 5 1.59 29.67 3.87
CA ILE A 5 2.27 29.14 5.03
C ILE A 5 1.49 27.95 5.62
N GLU A 6 0.17 28.09 5.70
CA GLU A 6 -0.69 27.01 6.20
C GLU A 6 -0.60 25.78 5.32
N ILE A 7 -0.56 25.95 4.02
CA ILE A 7 -0.42 24.83 3.09
C ILE A 7 0.91 24.10 3.30
N GLY A 8 1.98 24.84 3.59
CA GLY A 8 3.28 24.22 3.83
C GLY A 8 3.27 23.32 5.09
N GLU A 9 2.68 23.80 6.17
CA GLU A 9 2.57 23.01 7.40
C GLU A 9 1.60 21.84 7.22
N ALA A 10 0.47 22.10 6.60
CA ALA A 10 -0.53 21.07 6.35
C ALA A 10 0.02 19.93 5.47
N ARG A 11 0.86 20.24 4.50
CA ARG A 11 1.48 19.21 3.66
C ARG A 11 2.36 18.26 4.44
N GLY A 12 3.07 18.75 5.46
CA GLY A 12 3.89 17.88 6.30
C GLY A 12 3.05 16.83 7.01
N ILE A 13 1.92 17.26 7.58
CA ILE A 13 0.99 16.37 8.26
C ILE A 13 0.29 15.45 7.27
N GLU A 14 -0.20 16.01 6.16
CA GLU A 14 -0.90 15.24 5.14
C GLU A 14 -0.02 14.15 4.52
N ILE A 15 1.26 14.43 4.31
CA ILE A 15 2.18 13.44 3.76
C ILE A 15 2.33 12.27 4.73
N GLY A 16 2.45 12.54 6.04
CA GLY A 16 2.53 11.49 7.04
C GLY A 16 1.28 10.64 7.09
N GLU A 17 0.10 11.28 7.09
CA GLU A 17 -1.19 10.59 7.08
C GLU A 17 -1.40 9.83 5.76
N ALA A 18 -1.05 10.44 4.64
CA ALA A 18 -1.19 9.82 3.33
C ALA A 18 -0.31 8.56 3.21
N ARG A 19 0.89 8.58 3.78
CA ARG A 19 1.75 7.39 3.79
C ARG A 19 1.13 6.28 4.62
N GLY A 20 0.55 6.60 5.78
CA GLY A 20 -0.13 5.62 6.61
C GLY A 20 -1.34 5.01 5.91
N ILE A 21 -2.16 5.84 5.28
CA ILE A 21 -3.32 5.40 4.51
C ILE A 21 -2.88 4.54 3.33
N ARG A 22 -1.87 4.99 2.59
CA ARG A 22 -1.35 4.26 1.44
C ARG A 22 -0.82 2.88 1.86
N ARG A 23 -0.09 2.83 2.97
CA ARG A 23 0.42 1.58 3.51
C ARG A 23 -0.73 0.62 3.84
N GLY A 24 -1.76 1.11 4.50
CA GLY A 24 -2.95 0.31 4.82
C GLY A 24 -3.66 -0.19 3.57
N LEU A 25 -3.80 0.67 2.56
CA LEU A 25 -4.42 0.28 1.30
C LEU A 25 -3.60 -0.79 0.58
N LEU A 26 -2.29 -0.63 0.52
CA LEU A 26 -1.40 -1.61 -0.09
C LEU A 26 -1.47 -2.95 0.62
N GLN A 27 -1.44 -2.94 1.94
CA GLN A 27 -1.57 -4.15 2.73
C GLN A 27 -2.90 -4.85 2.46
N GLY A 28 -3.99 -4.09 2.45
CA GLY A 28 -5.31 -4.64 2.17
C GLY A 28 -5.42 -5.23 0.77
N GLN A 29 -4.87 -4.55 -0.22
CA GLN A 29 -4.87 -5.05 -1.60
C GLN A 29 -4.02 -6.31 -1.74
N ILE A 30 -2.87 -6.37 -1.07
CA ILE A 30 -2.03 -7.56 -1.07
C ILE A 30 -2.78 -8.75 -0.49
N VAL A 31 -3.41 -8.57 0.67
CA VAL A 31 -4.17 -9.64 1.31
C VAL A 31 -5.31 -10.10 0.40
N LEU A 32 -6.05 -9.15 -0.18
CA LEU A 32 -7.14 -9.48 -1.07
C LEU A 32 -6.69 -10.30 -2.27
N LEU A 33 -5.61 -9.87 -2.92
CA LEU A 33 -5.06 -10.60 -4.07
C LEU A 33 -4.56 -11.99 -3.67
N GLN A 34 -3.93 -12.10 -2.50
CA GLN A 34 -3.50 -13.40 -1.99
C GLN A 34 -4.71 -14.33 -1.82
N GLN A 35 -5.81 -13.82 -1.29
CA GLN A 35 -7.03 -14.60 -1.16
C GLN A 35 -7.59 -15.01 -2.51
N LEU A 36 -7.64 -14.08 -3.45
CA LEU A 36 -8.15 -14.35 -4.81
C LEU A 36 -7.30 -15.38 -5.55
N LEU A 37 -6.00 -15.35 -5.35
CA LEU A 37 -5.05 -16.27 -5.96
C LEU A 37 -4.91 -17.58 -5.16
N ARG A 38 -5.61 -17.68 -4.03
CA ARG A 38 -5.53 -18.84 -3.12
C ARG A 38 -4.11 -19.07 -2.60
N LEU A 39 -3.39 -17.98 -2.41
CA LEU A 39 -2.07 -18.01 -1.82
C LEU A 39 -2.18 -17.85 -0.30
N PRO A 40 -1.15 -18.28 0.46
CA PRO A 40 -1.12 -17.99 1.89
C PRO A 40 -1.19 -16.50 2.13
N VAL A 41 -2.08 -16.08 3.03
CA VAL A 41 -2.28 -14.68 3.36
C VAL A 41 -1.19 -14.23 4.33
N SER A 42 -0.50 -13.12 4.00
CA SER A 42 0.50 -12.54 4.89
C SER A 42 -0.16 -11.99 6.14
N THR A 43 0.51 -12.15 7.28
CA THR A 43 0.04 -11.58 8.53
C THR A 43 0.36 -10.09 8.60
N ASP A 44 -0.34 -9.38 9.50
CA ASP A 44 -0.05 -7.96 9.73
C ASP A 44 1.41 -7.74 10.14
N GLU A 45 1.97 -8.66 10.94
CA GLU A 45 3.37 -8.57 11.34
C GLU A 45 4.32 -8.70 10.15
N GLN A 46 4.03 -9.62 9.24
CA GLN A 46 4.84 -9.78 8.03
C GLN A 46 4.80 -8.54 7.16
N LEU A 47 3.60 -7.99 6.95
CA LEU A 47 3.43 -6.79 6.13
C LEU A 47 4.01 -5.55 6.80
N ALA A 48 3.97 -5.49 8.12
CA ALA A 48 4.56 -4.38 8.87
C ALA A 48 6.08 -4.31 8.74
N ALA A 49 6.73 -5.43 8.45
CA ALA A 49 8.18 -5.48 8.21
C ALA A 49 8.56 -4.92 6.83
N PHE A 50 7.60 -4.77 5.93
CA PHE A 50 7.85 -4.26 4.58
C PHE A 50 7.79 -2.73 4.57
N ASP A 51 8.67 -2.09 3.82
CA ASP A 51 8.54 -0.67 3.52
C ASP A 51 7.55 -0.48 2.35
N LEU A 52 7.28 0.79 2.00
CA LEU A 52 6.32 1.09 0.93
C LEU A 52 6.77 0.54 -0.42
N ASP A 53 8.06 0.58 -0.70
CA ASP A 53 8.59 0.06 -1.97
C ASP A 53 8.40 -1.45 -2.05
N GLN A 54 8.64 -2.16 -0.96
CA GLN A 54 8.43 -3.60 -0.91
C GLN A 54 6.95 -3.96 -1.05
N LEU A 55 6.08 -3.19 -0.40
CA LEU A 55 4.64 -3.39 -0.52
C LEU A 55 4.18 -3.18 -1.97
N ASN A 56 4.64 -2.10 -2.61
CA ASN A 56 4.32 -1.83 -4.01
C ASN A 56 4.82 -2.94 -4.92
N HIS A 57 6.04 -3.40 -4.70
CA HIS A 57 6.62 -4.47 -5.51
C HIS A 57 5.82 -5.77 -5.37
N THR A 58 5.49 -6.13 -4.14
CA THR A 58 4.69 -7.32 -3.86
C THR A 58 3.32 -7.22 -4.51
N LEU A 59 2.67 -6.06 -4.38
CA LEU A 59 1.36 -5.83 -5.00
C LEU A 59 1.45 -5.96 -6.52
N THR A 60 2.46 -5.36 -7.14
CA THR A 60 2.66 -5.43 -8.58
C THR A 60 2.82 -6.88 -9.04
N GLN A 61 3.61 -7.66 -8.33
CA GLN A 61 3.79 -9.08 -8.65
C GLN A 61 2.48 -9.85 -8.55
N LEU A 62 1.70 -9.60 -7.50
CA LEU A 62 0.41 -10.27 -7.33
C LEU A 62 -0.58 -9.87 -8.42
N GLN A 63 -0.59 -8.59 -8.80
CA GLN A 63 -1.43 -8.12 -9.88
C GLN A 63 -1.07 -8.78 -11.21
N GLN A 64 0.22 -8.93 -11.48
CA GLN A 64 0.68 -9.61 -12.68
C GLN A 64 0.24 -11.07 -12.70
N GLN A 65 0.38 -11.77 -11.59
CA GLN A 65 -0.09 -13.14 -11.47
C GLN A 65 -1.59 -13.25 -11.71
N PHE A 66 -2.36 -12.32 -11.13
CA PHE A 66 -3.81 -12.30 -11.29
C PHE A 66 -4.20 -12.04 -12.74
N ASN A 67 -3.53 -11.11 -13.42
CA ASN A 67 -3.80 -10.80 -14.82
C ASN A 67 -3.44 -11.97 -15.74
N HIS A 68 -2.35 -12.65 -15.46
CA HIS A 68 -1.95 -13.84 -16.24
C HIS A 68 -2.90 -15.00 -16.04
N ARG A 69 -3.52 -15.09 -14.87
CA ARG A 69 -4.48 -16.15 -14.59
C ARG A 69 -5.71 -16.08 -15.50
N ASP A 70 -6.12 -14.88 -15.88
CA ASP A 70 -7.29 -14.67 -16.72
C ASP A 70 -6.99 -14.86 -18.21
N ALA A 71 -5.75 -14.98 -18.55
CA ALA A 71 -5.34 -15.24 -19.93
C ALA A 71 -5.24 -16.74 -20.17
#